data_257c0a350449e2e701b5401cf75b9e52
#
_entry.id   257c0a350449e2e701b5401cf75b9e52
#
_cell.length_a   1.000
_cell.length_b   1.000
_cell.length_c   1.000
_cell.angle_alpha   90.00
_cell.angle_beta   90.00
_cell.angle_gamma   90.00
#
_symmetry.space_group_name_H-M   'P 1'
#
loop_
_entity.id
_entity.type
_entity.pdbx_description
1 polymer ?
#
loop_
_entity_poly.entity_id
_entity_poly.type
_entity_poly.pdbx_seq_one_letter_code
_entity_poly.pdbx_strand_id
1 'polypeptide(L)'
;HLCDRRQRQMCIRDRHGVVLQIPKRKQTEEIVPFTPQPKLFHVMQRSREWTKTMGVDTVGALNDEITYGNINHLILLQEGLQEKLLADIADEIVSKNKRIILIAGPSSSGKTTFSHRLSIQLEIAGLTPHPVSMDDYFLDRELSPRDENGNYNFETIASLDVDLLTKHINQLLNGEEVDLSLIHISEPTRH
;
A
#
# COMPACT_ATOMS: atom_id res chain seq x y z
N HIS A 1 -27.22 14.47 -31.31
CA HIS A 1 -26.01 14.92 -30.57
C HIS A 1 -26.36 15.19 -29.10
N LEU A 2 -26.55 14.15 -28.30
CA LEU A 2 -26.55 14.25 -26.85
C LEU A 2 -25.08 14.31 -26.43
N CYS A 3 -24.53 15.50 -26.42
CA CYS A 3 -23.25 15.78 -25.82
C CYS A 3 -23.39 15.52 -24.31
N ASP A 4 -22.83 14.43 -23.83
CA ASP A 4 -22.79 14.08 -22.41
C ASP A 4 -22.09 15.22 -21.67
N ARG A 5 -22.87 16.05 -20.99
CA ARG A 5 -22.41 17.23 -20.23
C ARG A 5 -21.71 16.87 -18.93
N ARG A 6 -21.10 15.72 -18.87
CA ARG A 6 -20.19 15.39 -17.77
C ARG A 6 -18.95 16.25 -17.94
N GLN A 7 -18.83 17.29 -17.16
CA GLN A 7 -17.62 18.11 -17.14
C GLN A 7 -16.45 17.22 -16.78
N ARG A 8 -15.56 17.02 -17.75
CA ARG A 8 -14.29 16.36 -17.56
C ARG A 8 -13.22 17.43 -17.46
N GLN A 9 -12.59 17.58 -16.33
CA GLN A 9 -11.48 18.50 -16.21
C GLN A 9 -10.19 17.77 -16.50
N MET A 10 -9.52 18.13 -17.59
CA MET A 10 -8.18 17.66 -17.91
C MET A 10 -7.16 18.68 -17.39
N CYS A 11 -6.36 18.29 -16.43
CA CYS A 11 -5.17 19.04 -16.02
C CYS A 11 -3.96 18.50 -16.78
N ILE A 12 -3.46 19.26 -17.75
CA ILE A 12 -2.16 18.98 -18.37
C ILE A 12 -1.12 19.51 -17.41
N ARG A 13 -0.41 18.61 -16.73
CA ARG A 13 0.74 18.96 -15.91
C ARG A 13 1.99 18.50 -16.62
N ASP A 14 2.67 19.45 -17.23
CA ASP A 14 3.97 19.28 -17.91
C ASP A 14 4.06 18.08 -18.86
N ARG A 15 5.15 17.96 -19.62
CA ARG A 15 5.41 16.97 -20.66
C ARG A 15 5.34 15.48 -20.21
N HIS A 16 4.91 15.21 -18.98
CA HIS A 16 5.01 13.90 -18.34
C HIS A 16 3.69 13.15 -18.14
N GLY A 17 2.56 13.73 -18.44
CA GLY A 17 1.28 13.03 -18.36
C GLY A 17 0.06 13.93 -18.26
N VAL A 18 -1.11 13.29 -18.26
CA VAL A 18 -2.43 13.93 -18.18
C VAL A 18 -3.17 13.35 -16.99
N VAL A 19 -3.74 14.20 -16.16
CA VAL A 19 -4.66 13.79 -15.09
C VAL A 19 -6.08 13.98 -15.59
N LEU A 20 -6.85 12.89 -15.69
CA LEU A 20 -8.26 12.93 -16.01
C LEU A 20 -9.08 12.83 -14.73
N GLN A 21 -9.84 13.89 -14.43
CA GLN A 21 -10.75 13.92 -13.30
C GLN A 21 -12.18 13.68 -13.78
N ILE A 22 -12.82 12.67 -13.21
CA ILE A 22 -14.21 12.31 -13.50
C ILE A 22 -15.08 12.48 -12.25
N PRO A 23 -16.36 12.85 -12.39
CA PRO A 23 -17.30 12.91 -11.27
C PRO A 23 -17.43 11.57 -10.55
N LYS A 24 -17.68 11.59 -9.25
CA LYS A 24 -17.97 10.38 -8.49
C LYS A 24 -19.29 9.76 -8.96
N ARG A 25 -19.36 8.42 -8.97
CA ARG A 25 -20.51 7.65 -9.51
C ARG A 25 -21.86 8.03 -8.89
N LYS A 26 -21.87 8.51 -7.63
CA LYS A 26 -23.09 8.95 -6.91
C LYS A 26 -23.31 10.47 -6.92
N GLN A 27 -22.33 11.26 -7.35
CA GLN A 27 -22.36 12.73 -7.37
C GLN A 27 -21.88 13.19 -8.75
N THR A 28 -22.73 13.02 -9.75
CA THR A 28 -22.36 13.28 -11.16
C THR A 28 -22.36 14.76 -11.53
N GLU A 29 -22.87 15.63 -10.68
CA GLU A 29 -23.02 17.07 -10.95
C GLU A 29 -21.82 17.90 -10.52
N GLU A 30 -21.00 17.39 -9.58
CA GLU A 30 -19.85 18.10 -9.05
C GLU A 30 -18.54 17.38 -9.35
N ILE A 31 -17.56 18.12 -9.85
CA ILE A 31 -16.17 17.66 -9.94
C ILE A 31 -15.45 18.12 -8.68
N VAL A 32 -15.01 17.16 -7.88
CA VAL A 32 -14.19 17.44 -6.69
C VAL A 32 -12.89 18.14 -7.13
N PRO A 33 -12.47 19.23 -6.48
CA PRO A 33 -11.22 19.90 -6.84
C PRO A 33 -10.03 18.93 -6.83
N PHE A 34 -9.17 19.05 -7.85
CA PHE A 34 -7.98 18.20 -7.96
C PHE A 34 -6.99 18.51 -6.84
N THR A 35 -6.69 17.50 -6.04
CA THR A 35 -5.62 17.57 -5.04
C THR A 35 -4.37 16.89 -5.60
N PRO A 36 -3.29 17.65 -5.85
CA PRO A 36 -2.04 17.10 -6.34
C PRO A 36 -1.45 16.07 -5.39
N GLN A 37 -1.04 14.92 -5.93
CA GLN A 37 -0.34 13.88 -5.18
C GLN A 37 1.11 13.72 -5.73
N PRO A 38 2.02 14.65 -5.41
CA PRO A 38 3.33 14.70 -6.02
C PRO A 38 4.17 13.46 -5.73
N LYS A 39 4.05 12.85 -4.56
CA LYS A 39 4.77 11.62 -4.20
C LYS A 39 4.35 10.44 -5.09
N LEU A 40 3.04 10.24 -5.27
CA LEU A 40 2.52 9.18 -6.13
C LEU A 40 2.96 9.40 -7.58
N PHE A 41 2.86 10.63 -8.07
CA PHE A 41 3.29 10.98 -9.42
C PHE A 41 4.79 10.71 -9.64
N HIS A 42 5.63 11.07 -8.67
CA HIS A 42 7.06 10.81 -8.72
C HIS A 42 7.38 9.30 -8.77
N VAL A 43 6.69 8.49 -7.96
CA VAL A 43 6.85 7.03 -7.98
C VAL A 43 6.46 6.45 -9.35
N MET A 44 5.35 6.92 -9.94
CA MET A 44 4.92 6.49 -11.27
C MET A 44 5.93 6.88 -12.36
N GLN A 45 6.51 8.09 -12.30
CA GLN A 45 7.56 8.52 -13.23
C GLN A 45 8.81 7.64 -13.11
N ARG A 46 9.28 7.42 -11.88
CA ARG A 46 10.45 6.58 -11.59
C ARG A 46 10.25 5.14 -12.11
N SER A 47 9.07 4.57 -11.92
CA SER A 47 8.72 3.26 -12.46
C SER A 47 8.79 3.23 -13.99
N ARG A 48 8.26 4.26 -14.65
CA ARG A 48 8.30 4.38 -16.11
C ARG A 48 9.71 4.58 -16.66
N GLU A 49 10.54 5.37 -15.99
CA GLU A 49 11.95 5.55 -16.37
C GLU A 49 12.72 4.23 -16.24
N TRP A 50 12.43 3.46 -15.20
CA TRP A 50 13.03 2.16 -14.99
C TRP A 50 12.67 1.17 -16.11
N THR A 51 11.39 1.05 -16.48
CA THR A 51 10.96 0.16 -17.57
C THR A 51 11.58 0.56 -18.92
N LYS A 52 11.77 1.87 -19.16
CA LYS A 52 12.51 2.36 -20.34
C LYS A 52 13.97 1.97 -20.30
N THR A 53 14.62 2.11 -19.15
CA THR A 53 16.03 1.73 -18.97
C THR A 53 16.25 0.23 -19.24
N MET A 54 15.28 -0.60 -18.87
CA MET A 54 15.29 -2.04 -19.14
C MET A 54 14.88 -2.39 -20.58
N GLY A 55 14.42 -1.43 -21.38
CA GLY A 55 13.94 -1.69 -22.74
C GLY A 55 12.59 -2.42 -22.81
N VAL A 56 11.80 -2.43 -21.73
CA VAL A 56 10.50 -3.12 -21.63
C VAL A 56 9.37 -2.17 -21.28
N ASP A 57 9.37 -0.98 -21.86
CA ASP A 57 8.38 0.07 -21.61
C ASP A 57 7.05 -0.15 -22.34
N THR A 58 6.96 -1.17 -23.18
CA THR A 58 5.74 -1.60 -23.88
C THR A 58 5.53 -3.10 -23.73
N VAL A 59 4.26 -3.54 -23.86
CA VAL A 59 3.93 -4.97 -23.88
C VAL A 59 4.63 -5.70 -25.04
N GLY A 60 4.78 -5.04 -26.20
CA GLY A 60 5.50 -5.61 -27.35
C GLY A 60 6.95 -5.89 -27.00
N ALA A 61 7.67 -4.91 -26.45
CA ALA A 61 9.06 -5.09 -26.02
C ALA A 61 9.23 -6.19 -24.97
N LEU A 62 8.29 -6.28 -24.00
CA LEU A 62 8.29 -7.37 -23.03
C LEU A 62 8.11 -8.75 -23.69
N ASN A 63 7.20 -8.85 -24.67
CA ASN A 63 6.97 -10.10 -25.42
C ASN A 63 8.20 -10.49 -26.25
N ASP A 64 8.92 -9.53 -26.79
CA ASP A 64 10.16 -9.78 -27.53
C ASP A 64 11.22 -10.36 -26.58
N GLU A 65 11.42 -9.78 -25.40
CA GLU A 65 12.35 -10.30 -24.38
C GLU A 65 11.98 -11.71 -23.90
N ILE A 66 10.69 -12.00 -23.74
CA ILE A 66 10.20 -13.37 -23.44
C ILE A 66 10.58 -14.33 -24.57
N THR A 67 10.37 -13.93 -25.82
CA THR A 67 10.66 -14.75 -27.01
C THR A 67 12.15 -15.01 -27.17
N TYR A 68 12.99 -14.04 -26.82
CA TYR A 68 14.45 -14.18 -26.79
C TYR A 68 14.99 -14.99 -25.62
N GLY A 69 14.13 -15.37 -24.65
CA GLY A 69 14.51 -16.16 -23.47
C GLY A 69 15.10 -15.34 -22.32
N ASN A 70 14.99 -14.02 -22.35
CA ASN A 70 15.61 -13.12 -21.36
C ASN A 70 14.73 -12.89 -20.12
N ILE A 71 13.54 -13.49 -20.05
CA ILE A 71 12.56 -13.22 -18.97
C ILE A 71 13.13 -13.46 -17.57
N ASN A 72 13.92 -14.51 -17.38
CA ASN A 72 14.51 -14.82 -16.07
C ASN A 72 15.48 -13.71 -15.62
N HIS A 73 16.24 -13.15 -16.57
CA HIS A 73 17.13 -12.04 -16.27
C HIS A 73 16.35 -10.76 -15.89
N LEU A 74 15.25 -10.48 -16.58
CA LEU A 74 14.38 -9.35 -16.25
C LEU A 74 13.76 -9.49 -14.86
N ILE A 75 13.34 -10.71 -14.47
CA ILE A 75 12.81 -10.99 -13.13
C ILE A 75 13.89 -10.70 -12.09
N LEU A 76 15.11 -11.20 -12.27
CA LEU A 76 16.21 -10.96 -11.33
C LEU A 76 16.57 -9.46 -11.22
N LEU A 77 16.55 -8.72 -12.33
CA LEU A 77 16.78 -7.28 -12.31
C LEU A 77 15.67 -6.56 -11.51
N GLN A 78 14.42 -6.95 -11.70
CA GLN A 78 13.29 -6.34 -11.00
C GLN A 78 13.30 -6.67 -9.49
N GLU A 79 13.64 -7.90 -9.13
CA GLU A 79 13.81 -8.32 -7.74
C GLU A 79 14.98 -7.58 -7.09
N GLY A 80 16.12 -7.46 -7.78
CA GLY A 80 17.27 -6.71 -7.29
C GLY A 80 16.98 -5.23 -7.06
N LEU A 81 16.21 -4.59 -7.98
CA LEU A 81 15.73 -3.23 -7.77
C LEU A 81 14.84 -3.11 -6.54
N GLN A 82 13.92 -4.06 -6.36
CA GLN A 82 13.02 -4.05 -5.21
C GLN A 82 13.78 -4.19 -3.90
N GLU A 83 14.77 -5.07 -3.81
CA GLU A 83 15.63 -5.20 -2.64
C GLU A 83 16.40 -3.91 -2.35
N LYS A 84 16.95 -3.28 -3.39
CA LYS A 84 17.64 -2.00 -3.23
C LYS A 84 16.71 -0.92 -2.68
N LEU A 85 15.48 -0.83 -3.18
CA LEU A 85 14.50 0.13 -2.68
C LEU A 85 14.10 -0.14 -1.21
N LEU A 86 14.02 -1.40 -0.81
CA LEU A 86 13.76 -1.77 0.59
C LEU A 86 14.93 -1.38 1.50
N ALA A 87 16.17 -1.61 1.05
CA ALA A 87 17.37 -1.17 1.78
C ALA A 87 17.40 0.36 1.94
N ASP A 88 17.14 1.12 0.85
CA ASP A 88 17.06 2.58 0.90
C ASP A 88 16.01 3.07 1.92
N ILE A 89 14.86 2.39 2.01
CA ILE A 89 13.81 2.70 3.00
C ILE A 89 14.29 2.38 4.42
N ALA A 90 14.95 1.25 4.63
CA ALA A 90 15.49 0.87 5.93
C ALA A 90 16.54 1.91 6.41
N ASP A 91 17.44 2.34 5.53
CA ASP A 91 18.43 3.38 5.82
C ASP A 91 17.75 4.71 6.20
N GLU A 92 16.67 5.07 5.49
CA GLU A 92 15.89 6.27 5.84
C GLU A 92 15.22 6.16 7.21
N ILE A 93 14.67 5.00 7.56
CA ILE A 93 14.07 4.73 8.88
C ILE A 93 15.10 4.89 9.98
N VAL A 94 16.29 4.27 9.81
CA VAL A 94 17.39 4.34 10.76
C VAL A 94 17.89 5.78 10.91
N SER A 95 18.18 6.47 9.81
CA SER A 95 18.70 7.83 9.81
C SER A 95 17.75 8.83 10.49
N LYS A 96 16.44 8.62 10.36
CA LYS A 96 15.40 9.44 10.98
C LYS A 96 14.97 8.95 12.36
N ASN A 97 15.58 7.90 12.89
CA ASN A 97 15.26 7.28 14.17
C ASN A 97 13.75 7.04 14.35
N LYS A 98 13.10 6.45 13.33
CA LYS A 98 11.66 6.17 13.38
C LYS A 98 11.40 4.88 14.13
N ARG A 99 10.52 4.95 15.14
CA ARG A 99 10.13 3.80 15.97
C ARG A 99 8.85 3.12 15.51
N ILE A 100 7.99 3.82 14.78
CA ILE A 100 6.75 3.29 14.23
C ILE A 100 6.74 3.52 12.73
N ILE A 101 6.48 2.45 11.97
CA ILE A 101 6.34 2.45 10.51
C ILE A 101 4.95 1.93 10.18
N LEU A 102 4.15 2.74 9.49
CA LEU A 102 2.82 2.37 9.03
C LEU A 102 2.87 1.98 7.56
N ILE A 103 2.45 0.74 7.26
CA ILE A 103 2.38 0.21 5.89
C ILE A 103 0.92 0.10 5.49
N ALA A 104 0.49 0.94 4.56
CA ALA A 104 -0.87 0.96 4.05
C ALA A 104 -0.91 0.60 2.56
N GLY A 105 -1.98 -0.05 2.16
CA GLY A 105 -2.22 -0.43 0.76
C GLY A 105 -3.53 -1.20 0.62
N PRO A 106 -4.05 -1.34 -0.61
CA PRO A 106 -5.28 -2.10 -0.86
C PRO A 106 -5.12 -3.58 -0.50
N SER A 107 -6.24 -4.29 -0.46
CA SER A 107 -6.23 -5.75 -0.26
C SER A 107 -5.40 -6.42 -1.35
N SER A 108 -4.69 -7.49 -1.01
CA SER A 108 -3.82 -8.26 -1.91
C SER A 108 -2.70 -7.46 -2.59
N SER A 109 -2.32 -6.30 -2.05
CA SER A 109 -1.22 -5.47 -2.58
C SER A 109 0.18 -5.93 -2.17
N GLY A 110 0.29 -7.01 -1.37
CA GLY A 110 1.57 -7.52 -0.89
C GLY A 110 2.11 -6.82 0.35
N LYS A 111 1.27 -6.14 1.15
CA LYS A 111 1.68 -5.47 2.40
C LYS A 111 2.47 -6.39 3.34
N THR A 112 1.97 -7.60 3.56
CA THR A 112 2.60 -8.60 4.44
C THR A 112 3.98 -9.00 3.93
N THR A 113 4.10 -9.31 2.65
CA THR A 113 5.39 -9.63 2.03
C THR A 113 6.36 -8.46 2.11
N PHE A 114 5.87 -7.24 1.86
CA PHE A 114 6.67 -6.02 1.98
C PHE A 114 7.17 -5.80 3.41
N SER A 115 6.30 -5.96 4.43
CA SER A 115 6.68 -5.78 5.83
C SER A 115 7.74 -6.79 6.27
N HIS A 116 7.62 -8.07 5.87
CA HIS A 116 8.63 -9.09 6.17
C HIS A 116 9.98 -8.78 5.53
N ARG A 117 9.99 -8.40 4.25
CA ARG A 117 11.24 -8.04 3.55
C ARG A 117 11.87 -6.78 4.13
N LEU A 118 11.07 -5.78 4.51
CA LEU A 118 11.56 -4.58 5.19
C LEU A 118 12.14 -4.92 6.57
N SER A 119 11.49 -5.84 7.33
CA SER A 119 12.02 -6.29 8.62
C SER A 119 13.41 -6.90 8.47
N ILE A 120 13.66 -7.72 7.45
CA ILE A 120 14.99 -8.28 7.17
C ILE A 120 16.02 -7.16 6.95
N GLN A 121 15.69 -6.13 6.18
CA GLN A 121 16.60 -4.99 5.95
C GLN A 121 16.86 -4.20 7.24
N LEU A 122 15.87 -4.05 8.09
CA LEU A 122 16.03 -3.39 9.40
C LEU A 122 16.87 -4.23 10.37
N GLU A 123 16.74 -5.56 10.36
CA GLU A 123 17.59 -6.48 11.12
C GLU A 123 19.04 -6.41 10.66
N ILE A 124 19.30 -6.36 9.36
CA ILE A 124 20.63 -6.14 8.78
C ILE A 124 21.24 -4.80 9.28
N ALA A 125 20.39 -3.78 9.43
CA ALA A 125 20.80 -2.48 9.98
C ALA A 125 20.94 -2.46 11.52
N GLY A 126 20.77 -3.61 12.21
CA GLY A 126 20.95 -3.77 13.66
C GLY A 126 19.73 -3.40 14.51
N LEU A 127 18.56 -3.28 13.90
CA LEU A 127 17.30 -3.06 14.62
C LEU A 127 16.57 -4.40 14.85
N THR A 128 15.62 -4.38 15.79
CA THR A 128 14.73 -5.53 16.05
C THR A 128 13.29 -5.11 15.73
N PRO A 129 12.82 -5.27 14.49
CA PRO A 129 11.47 -4.92 14.10
C PRO A 129 10.46 -5.93 14.65
N HIS A 130 9.29 -5.42 15.05
CA HIS A 130 8.14 -6.22 15.48
C HIS A 130 6.97 -5.93 14.54
N PRO A 131 6.74 -6.75 13.51
CA PRO A 131 5.58 -6.61 12.64
C PRO A 131 4.29 -6.88 13.41
N VAL A 132 3.36 -5.93 13.36
CA VAL A 132 2.04 -6.03 13.98
C VAL A 132 1.00 -5.91 12.87
N SER A 133 0.13 -6.92 12.73
CA SER A 133 -0.98 -6.88 11.79
C SER A 133 -2.16 -6.11 12.39
N MET A 134 -2.72 -5.17 11.64
CA MET A 134 -3.96 -4.53 12.06
C MET A 134 -5.15 -5.49 11.96
N ASP A 135 -5.02 -6.57 11.18
CA ASP A 135 -6.08 -7.57 11.05
C ASP A 135 -6.34 -8.31 12.37
N ASP A 136 -5.34 -8.37 13.25
CA ASP A 136 -5.46 -8.98 14.58
C ASP A 136 -6.28 -8.15 15.57
N TYR A 137 -6.61 -6.91 15.23
CA TYR A 137 -7.36 -5.98 16.09
C TYR A 137 -8.79 -5.73 15.61
N PHE A 138 -9.29 -6.50 14.65
CA PHE A 138 -10.70 -6.40 14.29
C PHE A 138 -11.58 -6.89 15.40
N LEU A 139 -12.64 -6.13 15.68
CA LEU A 139 -13.69 -6.53 16.62
C LEU A 139 -14.42 -7.77 16.09
N ASP A 140 -14.94 -8.57 17.01
CA ASP A 140 -15.83 -9.67 16.67
C ASP A 140 -16.95 -9.20 15.74
N ARG A 141 -17.36 -10.09 14.83
CA ARG A 141 -18.36 -9.77 13.82
C ARG A 141 -19.64 -9.19 14.40
N GLU A 142 -20.04 -9.67 15.58
CA GLU A 142 -21.23 -9.22 16.27
C GLU A 142 -21.11 -7.77 16.79
N LEU A 143 -19.90 -7.33 17.11
CA LEU A 143 -19.58 -5.99 17.61
C LEU A 143 -19.23 -5.01 16.49
N SER A 144 -19.01 -5.53 15.28
CA SER A 144 -18.65 -4.70 14.12
C SER A 144 -19.82 -3.80 13.71
N PRO A 145 -19.56 -2.53 13.35
CA PRO A 145 -20.58 -1.58 12.93
C PRO A 145 -21.29 -2.05 11.66
N ARG A 146 -22.54 -1.63 11.49
CA ARG A 146 -23.33 -1.92 10.29
C ARG A 146 -23.47 -0.67 9.41
N ASP A 147 -23.55 -0.86 8.13
CA ASP A 147 -23.84 0.19 7.17
C ASP A 147 -25.34 0.56 7.17
N GLU A 148 -25.71 1.56 6.38
CA GLU A 148 -27.10 2.03 6.21
C GLU A 148 -28.05 0.93 5.72
N ASN A 149 -27.55 -0.15 5.12
CA ASN A 149 -28.30 -1.29 4.61
C ASN A 149 -28.35 -2.46 5.60
N GLY A 150 -27.75 -2.33 6.78
CA GLY A 150 -27.69 -3.36 7.81
C GLY A 150 -26.58 -4.40 7.62
N ASN A 151 -25.72 -4.26 6.60
CA ASN A 151 -24.56 -5.15 6.40
C ASN A 151 -23.40 -4.73 7.31
N TYR A 152 -22.57 -5.69 7.70
CA TYR A 152 -21.35 -5.37 8.45
C TYR A 152 -20.39 -4.53 7.63
N ASN A 153 -19.87 -3.47 8.21
CA ASN A 153 -18.92 -2.57 7.57
C ASN A 153 -17.53 -2.71 8.22
N PHE A 154 -16.69 -3.56 7.66
CA PHE A 154 -15.33 -3.80 8.15
C PHE A 154 -14.30 -2.78 7.66
N GLU A 155 -14.70 -1.83 6.81
CA GLU A 155 -13.79 -0.82 6.24
C GLU A 155 -13.74 0.47 7.08
N THR A 156 -14.41 0.50 8.23
CA THR A 156 -14.39 1.66 9.12
C THR A 156 -13.40 1.46 10.26
N ILE A 157 -12.85 2.55 10.78
CA ILE A 157 -12.00 2.51 11.98
C ILE A 157 -12.75 1.99 13.21
N ALA A 158 -14.08 2.13 13.24
CA ALA A 158 -14.94 1.64 14.31
C ALA A 158 -15.06 0.10 14.33
N SER A 159 -14.58 -0.60 13.32
CA SER A 159 -14.48 -2.07 13.30
C SER A 159 -13.20 -2.60 13.95
N LEU A 160 -12.30 -1.71 14.38
CA LEU A 160 -11.06 -2.07 15.06
C LEU A 160 -11.17 -1.74 16.54
N ASP A 161 -10.56 -2.57 17.39
CA ASP A 161 -10.30 -2.24 18.79
C ASP A 161 -9.11 -1.27 18.87
N VAL A 162 -9.44 0.01 18.67
CA VAL A 162 -8.44 1.09 18.64
C VAL A 162 -7.81 1.30 20.02
N ASP A 163 -8.57 1.05 21.09
CA ASP A 163 -8.08 1.20 22.47
C ASP A 163 -7.02 0.13 22.77
N LEU A 164 -7.28 -1.12 22.42
CA LEU A 164 -6.34 -2.22 22.56
C LEU A 164 -5.09 -2.00 21.69
N LEU A 165 -5.26 -1.62 20.43
CA LEU A 165 -4.15 -1.30 19.52
C LEU A 165 -3.28 -0.18 20.11
N THR A 166 -3.90 0.90 20.58
CA THR A 166 -3.19 2.04 21.17
C THR A 166 -2.42 1.63 22.43
N LYS A 167 -3.03 0.81 23.29
CA LYS A 167 -2.40 0.26 24.49
C LYS A 167 -1.16 -0.55 24.12
N HIS A 168 -1.28 -1.50 23.18
CA HIS A 168 -0.19 -2.36 22.76
C HIS A 168 0.95 -1.57 22.10
N ILE A 169 0.64 -0.60 21.26
CA ILE A 169 1.66 0.29 20.68
C ILE A 169 2.43 1.04 21.77
N ASN A 170 1.75 1.58 22.78
CA ASN A 170 2.40 2.29 23.88
C ASN A 170 3.27 1.36 24.72
N GLN A 171 2.82 0.14 25.00
CA GLN A 171 3.60 -0.87 25.71
C GLN A 171 4.89 -1.21 24.94
N LEU A 172 4.78 -1.51 23.64
CA LEU A 172 5.95 -1.78 22.79
C LEU A 172 6.91 -0.59 22.72
N LEU A 173 6.41 0.63 22.67
CA LEU A 173 7.26 1.84 22.71
C LEU A 173 8.01 2.00 24.04
N ASN A 174 7.46 1.51 25.13
CA ASN A 174 8.08 1.52 26.46
C ASN A 174 9.01 0.31 26.68
N GLY A 175 9.09 -0.63 25.72
CA GLY A 175 9.88 -1.86 25.85
C GLY A 175 9.20 -2.93 26.72
N GLU A 176 7.90 -2.85 26.88
CA GLU A 176 7.10 -3.85 27.58
C GLU A 176 6.71 -4.99 26.64
N GLU A 177 6.56 -6.19 27.18
CA GLU A 177 6.04 -7.34 26.43
C GLU A 177 4.54 -7.16 26.17
N VAL A 178 4.10 -7.54 24.96
CA VAL A 178 2.71 -7.55 24.54
C VAL A 178 2.33 -8.96 24.14
N ASP A 179 1.30 -9.50 24.75
CA ASP A 179 0.76 -10.81 24.40
C ASP A 179 -0.24 -10.67 23.26
N LEU A 180 0.19 -11.01 22.04
CA LEU A 180 -0.64 -11.02 20.85
C LEU A 180 -1.49 -12.29 20.74
N SER A 181 -1.26 -13.32 21.57
CA SER A 181 -2.00 -14.60 21.52
C SER A 181 -3.47 -14.45 21.94
N LEU A 182 -3.80 -13.41 22.69
CA LEU A 182 -5.18 -13.12 23.10
C LEU A 182 -6.07 -12.61 21.95
N ILE A 183 -5.48 -12.25 20.81
CA ILE A 183 -6.18 -11.66 19.66
C ILE A 183 -6.70 -12.76 18.71
N HIS A 184 -6.11 -13.96 18.76
CA HIS A 184 -6.45 -15.09 17.88
C HIS A 184 -7.61 -15.98 18.35
N ILE A 185 -8.33 -15.61 19.41
CA ILE A 185 -9.39 -16.47 20.00
C ILE A 185 -10.66 -16.51 19.14
N SER A 186 -10.78 -15.70 18.10
CA SER A 186 -11.96 -15.66 17.24
C SER A 186 -11.64 -15.79 15.76
N GLU A 187 -10.94 -16.85 15.33
CA GLU A 187 -11.01 -17.20 13.91
C GLU A 187 -12.42 -17.69 13.55
N PRO A 188 -13.21 -16.96 12.76
CA PRO A 188 -14.37 -17.54 12.14
C PRO A 188 -13.88 -18.51 11.06
N THR A 189 -14.12 -19.80 11.24
CA THR A 189 -13.99 -20.82 10.20
C THR A 189 -14.53 -20.30 8.88
N ARG A 190 -13.64 -20.07 7.92
CA ARG A 190 -14.02 -19.82 6.52
C ARG A 190 -14.63 -21.11 5.99
N HIS A 191 -15.94 -21.10 5.75
CA HIS A 191 -16.64 -22.05 4.88
C HIS A 191 -16.86 -21.39 3.53
#